data_15501be364eb31e0c3419e3c9652b631
#
_entry.id   15501be364eb31e0c3419e3c9652b631
#
_cell.length_a   1.000
_cell.length_b   1.000
_cell.length_c   1.000
_cell.angle_alpha   90.00
_cell.angle_beta   90.00
_cell.angle_gamma   90.00
#
_symmetry.space_group_name_H-M   'P 1'
#
loop_
_entity.id
_entity.type
_entity.pdbx_description
1 polymer ?
#
loop_
_entity_poly.entity_id
_entity_poly.type
_entity_poly.pdbx_seq_one_letter_code
_entity_poly.pdbx_strand_id
1 'polypeptide(L)'
;MSDFYSSIFVGIAQTVVGHPFDTLKVLYQNKNSMNNFKLTSLYRGWKVPMFSASIINSTIYPVCERSYKYTNNIYLSGGLAGLIASPIIYSLDVGKIKQQVNQPLKLKDLYKTKGLLTTVCRDVPGMSFFFGTYHSMHEEFHRDSK
;
A
#
# COMPACT_ATOMS: atom_id res chain seq x y z
N MET A 1 7.83 5.60 19.12
CA MET A 1 6.43 5.12 19.24
C MET A 1 5.44 6.02 18.54
N SER A 2 5.67 7.35 18.48
CA SER A 2 4.85 8.30 17.70
C SER A 2 4.70 7.90 16.23
N ASP A 3 5.77 7.45 15.60
CA ASP A 3 5.83 7.14 14.15
C ASP A 3 4.97 5.93 13.77
N PHE A 4 4.84 4.95 14.67
CA PHE A 4 3.98 3.80 14.48
C PHE A 4 2.49 4.19 14.46
N TYR A 5 2.06 5.03 15.41
CA TYR A 5 0.68 5.52 15.43
C TYR A 5 0.39 6.44 14.24
N SER A 6 1.34 7.29 13.87
CA SER A 6 1.23 8.14 12.67
C SER A 6 1.06 7.31 11.40
N SER A 7 1.82 6.23 11.25
CA SER A 7 1.72 5.32 10.10
C SER A 7 0.36 4.62 9.99
N ILE A 8 -0.23 4.23 11.13
CA ILE A 8 -1.58 3.67 11.17
C ILE A 8 -2.61 4.72 10.73
N PHE A 9 -2.48 5.95 11.23
CA PHE A 9 -3.39 7.04 10.88
C PHE A 9 -3.35 7.38 9.40
N VAL A 10 -2.15 7.41 8.81
CA VAL A 10 -1.95 7.57 7.35
C VAL A 10 -2.66 6.47 6.58
N GLY A 11 -2.52 5.20 7.01
CA GLY A 11 -3.21 4.08 6.36
C GLY A 11 -4.73 4.18 6.40
N ILE A 12 -5.28 4.64 7.51
CA ILE A 12 -6.74 4.88 7.66
C ILE A 12 -7.19 6.02 6.74
N ALA A 13 -6.51 7.16 6.79
CA ALA A 13 -6.84 8.32 5.95
C ALA A 13 -6.76 7.99 4.46
N GLN A 14 -5.71 7.31 4.03
CA GLN A 14 -5.52 6.83 2.67
C GLN A 14 -6.66 5.92 2.22
N THR A 15 -7.13 5.02 3.09
CA THR A 15 -8.24 4.12 2.78
C THR A 15 -9.56 4.86 2.69
N VAL A 16 -9.84 5.77 3.62
CA VAL A 16 -11.10 6.53 3.63
C VAL A 16 -11.26 7.35 2.35
N VAL A 17 -10.19 7.97 1.88
CA VAL A 17 -10.19 8.78 0.65
C VAL A 17 -10.11 7.91 -0.61
N GLY A 18 -9.26 6.88 -0.61
CA GLY A 18 -8.99 6.05 -1.78
C GLY A 18 -10.08 5.03 -2.09
N HIS A 19 -10.70 4.46 -1.06
CA HIS A 19 -11.66 3.35 -1.22
C HIS A 19 -12.85 3.65 -2.16
N PRO A 20 -13.50 4.82 -2.10
CA PRO A 20 -14.58 5.11 -3.04
C PRO A 20 -14.12 5.11 -4.51
N PHE A 21 -12.90 5.58 -4.78
CA PHE A 21 -12.32 5.57 -6.13
C PHE A 21 -11.97 4.16 -6.60
N ASP A 22 -11.42 3.33 -5.71
CA ASP A 22 -11.13 1.93 -6.01
C ASP A 22 -12.42 1.15 -6.31
N THR A 23 -13.47 1.38 -5.53
CA THR A 23 -14.78 0.74 -5.75
C THR A 23 -15.40 1.20 -7.07
N LEU A 24 -15.34 2.49 -7.41
CA LEU A 24 -15.80 3.01 -8.69
C LEU A 24 -15.04 2.39 -9.87
N LYS A 25 -13.71 2.25 -9.75
CA LYS A 25 -12.88 1.61 -10.77
C LYS A 25 -13.32 0.16 -11.02
N VAL A 26 -13.53 -0.61 -9.96
CA VAL A 26 -14.00 -2.01 -10.06
C VAL A 26 -15.39 -2.10 -10.66
N LEU A 27 -16.31 -1.22 -10.27
CA LEU A 27 -17.66 -1.16 -10.81
C LEU A 27 -17.65 -0.79 -12.30
N TYR A 28 -16.79 0.15 -12.70
CA TYR A 28 -16.63 0.53 -14.10
C TYR A 28 -16.07 -0.60 -14.97
N GLN A 29 -15.13 -1.36 -14.43
CA GLN A 29 -14.56 -2.54 -15.10
C GLN A 29 -15.59 -3.67 -15.24
N ASN A 30 -16.54 -3.76 -14.32
CA ASN A 30 -17.58 -4.80 -14.30
C ASN A 30 -18.90 -4.25 -14.84
N LYS A 31 -19.00 -4.14 -16.19
CA LYS A 31 -20.11 -3.51 -16.94
C LYS A 31 -21.53 -3.90 -16.50
N ASN A 32 -21.72 -5.09 -15.90
CA ASN A 32 -23.02 -5.58 -15.44
C ASN A 32 -23.48 -5.02 -14.09
N SER A 33 -22.63 -4.32 -13.35
CA SER A 33 -22.92 -3.86 -11.99
C SER A 33 -23.40 -2.41 -11.91
N MET A 34 -23.41 -1.67 -13.02
CA MET A 34 -23.76 -0.24 -13.03
C MET A 34 -25.27 0.04 -12.90
N ASN A 35 -26.12 -0.91 -13.27
CA ASN A 35 -27.58 -0.69 -13.33
C ASN A 35 -28.28 -0.54 -11.98
N ASN A 36 -27.62 -0.90 -10.85
CA ASN A 36 -28.17 -0.79 -9.50
C ASN A 36 -27.20 -0.12 -8.52
N PHE A 37 -26.54 0.96 -8.95
CA PHE A 37 -25.58 1.67 -8.15
C PHE A 37 -26.21 2.38 -6.96
N LYS A 38 -25.82 1.99 -5.72
CA LYS A 38 -26.15 2.69 -4.49
C LYS A 38 -24.88 3.31 -3.90
N LEU A 39 -24.92 4.58 -3.51
CA LEU A 39 -23.79 5.28 -2.88
C LEU A 39 -23.24 4.54 -1.65
N THR A 40 -24.12 3.86 -0.90
CA THR A 40 -23.71 3.00 0.23
C THR A 40 -22.87 1.80 -0.18
N SER A 41 -22.91 1.40 -1.44
CA SER A 41 -22.09 0.31 -1.97
C SER A 41 -20.61 0.71 -2.13
N LEU A 42 -20.29 2.01 -2.19
CA LEU A 42 -18.92 2.52 -2.30
C LEU A 42 -18.03 2.13 -1.11
N TYR A 43 -18.62 2.07 0.07
CA TYR A 43 -17.90 1.70 1.29
C TYR A 43 -18.08 0.22 1.70
N ARG A 44 -18.71 -0.58 0.83
CA ARG A 44 -18.89 -2.00 1.10
C ARG A 44 -17.53 -2.72 1.08
N GLY A 45 -17.17 -3.33 2.22
CA GLY A 45 -15.89 -4.07 2.35
C GLY A 45 -14.67 -3.20 2.69
N TRP A 46 -14.85 -1.92 3.06
CA TRP A 46 -13.78 -0.99 3.41
C TRP A 46 -12.82 -1.46 4.52
N LYS A 47 -13.30 -2.37 5.38
CA LYS A 47 -12.51 -2.91 6.52
C LYS A 47 -11.23 -3.62 6.05
N VAL A 48 -11.32 -4.44 5.00
CA VAL A 48 -10.17 -5.22 4.52
C VAL A 48 -9.06 -4.33 3.93
N PRO A 49 -9.35 -3.38 3.03
CA PRO A 49 -8.34 -2.41 2.58
C PRO A 49 -7.73 -1.59 3.71
N MET A 50 -8.53 -1.15 4.68
CA MET A 50 -8.06 -0.37 5.83
C MET A 50 -7.04 -1.16 6.67
N PHE A 51 -7.36 -2.39 7.03
CA PHE A 51 -6.40 -3.25 7.75
C PHE A 51 -5.13 -3.51 6.94
N SER A 52 -5.26 -3.78 5.65
CA SER A 52 -4.12 -4.00 4.78
C SER A 52 -3.22 -2.76 4.69
N ALA A 53 -3.79 -1.58 4.45
CA ALA A 53 -3.05 -0.33 4.37
C ALA A 53 -2.33 -0.02 5.70
N SER A 54 -3.00 -0.21 6.83
CA SER A 54 -2.40 0.01 8.15
C SER A 54 -1.19 -0.91 8.39
N ILE A 55 -1.30 -2.20 8.06
CA ILE A 55 -0.19 -3.16 8.22
C ILE A 55 0.98 -2.78 7.29
N ILE A 56 0.69 -2.47 6.04
CA ILE A 56 1.70 -2.10 5.04
C ILE A 56 2.44 -0.84 5.50
N ASN A 57 1.72 0.22 5.84
CA ASN A 57 2.31 1.49 6.26
C ASN A 57 3.11 1.35 7.56
N SER A 58 2.59 0.60 8.55
CA SER A 58 3.31 0.30 9.79
C SER A 58 4.62 -0.47 9.58
N THR A 59 4.76 -1.15 8.45
CA THR A 59 6.00 -1.84 8.09
C THR A 59 6.94 -0.93 7.29
N ILE A 60 6.42 -0.22 6.29
CA ILE A 60 7.22 0.56 5.34
C ILE A 60 7.89 1.76 6.01
N TYR A 61 7.14 2.57 6.76
CA TYR A 61 7.68 3.81 7.33
C TYR A 61 8.83 3.57 8.32
N PRO A 62 8.71 2.69 9.33
CA PRO A 62 9.82 2.44 10.25
C PRO A 62 11.04 1.81 9.58
N VAL A 63 10.84 0.95 8.58
CA VAL A 63 11.94 0.34 7.84
C VAL A 63 12.67 1.39 7.00
N CYS A 64 11.93 2.26 6.31
CA CYS A 64 12.51 3.35 5.53
C CYS A 64 13.32 4.30 6.41
N GLU A 65 12.76 4.75 7.53
CA GLU A 65 13.44 5.64 8.48
C GLU A 65 14.71 5.00 9.05
N ARG A 66 14.62 3.72 9.44
CA ARG A 66 15.78 3.01 9.98
C ARG A 66 16.87 2.81 8.93
N SER A 67 16.49 2.44 7.72
CA SER A 67 17.42 2.29 6.60
C SER A 67 18.08 3.62 6.23
N TYR A 68 17.35 4.73 6.32
CA TYR A 68 17.88 6.06 6.04
C TYR A 68 19.01 6.45 7.00
N LYS A 69 18.90 6.11 8.28
CA LYS A 69 19.96 6.35 9.28
C LYS A 69 21.29 5.65 8.96
N TYR A 70 21.24 4.53 8.22
CA TYR A 70 22.45 3.79 7.82
C TYR A 70 22.96 4.19 6.44
N THR A 71 22.07 4.52 5.52
CA THR A 71 22.41 4.67 4.10
C THR A 71 22.61 6.14 3.71
N ASN A 72 22.10 7.09 4.51
CA ASN A 72 22.05 8.52 4.21
C ASN A 72 21.49 8.86 2.80
N ASN A 73 20.76 7.93 2.21
CA ASN A 73 20.16 8.06 0.88
C ASN A 73 18.71 7.61 0.92
N ILE A 74 17.80 8.55 0.73
CA ILE A 74 16.36 8.30 0.86
C ILE A 74 15.83 7.35 -0.23
N TYR A 75 16.39 7.42 -1.45
CA TYR A 75 15.98 6.55 -2.55
C TYR A 75 16.32 5.08 -2.26
N LEU A 76 17.52 4.82 -1.76
CA LEU A 76 17.95 3.48 -1.36
C LEU A 76 17.13 2.97 -0.17
N SER A 77 16.84 3.84 0.79
CA SER A 77 16.04 3.50 1.97
C SER A 77 14.59 3.14 1.61
N GLY A 78 14.00 3.90 0.70
CA GLY A 78 12.68 3.60 0.13
C GLY A 78 12.66 2.26 -0.62
N GLY A 79 13.69 1.98 -1.42
CA GLY A 79 13.85 0.70 -2.11
C GLY A 79 13.97 -0.49 -1.16
N LEU A 80 14.77 -0.36 -0.08
CA LEU A 80 14.89 -1.39 0.96
C LEU A 80 13.58 -1.59 1.72
N ALA A 81 12.86 -0.52 2.02
CA ALA A 81 11.55 -0.62 2.64
C ALA A 81 10.56 -1.36 1.74
N GLY A 82 10.54 -1.07 0.43
CA GLY A 82 9.75 -1.79 -0.57
C GLY A 82 10.12 -3.27 -0.64
N LEU A 83 11.42 -3.60 -0.62
CA LEU A 83 11.89 -4.98 -0.64
C LEU A 83 11.41 -5.79 0.57
N ILE A 84 11.52 -5.23 1.77
CA ILE A 84 11.11 -5.88 3.02
C ILE A 84 9.58 -5.98 3.11
N ALA A 85 8.85 -4.99 2.62
CA ALA A 85 7.39 -4.98 2.64
C ALA A 85 6.77 -5.89 1.55
N SER A 86 7.47 -6.13 0.44
CA SER A 86 6.94 -6.89 -0.71
C SER A 86 6.34 -8.27 -0.36
N PRO A 87 6.92 -9.10 0.52
CA PRO A 87 6.31 -10.38 0.89
C PRO A 87 4.97 -10.21 1.62
N ILE A 88 4.87 -9.17 2.45
CA ILE A 88 3.65 -8.84 3.20
C ILE A 88 2.58 -8.35 2.23
N ILE A 89 2.93 -7.40 1.35
CA ILE A 89 2.05 -6.85 0.32
C ILE A 89 1.53 -7.98 -0.58
N TYR A 90 2.42 -8.83 -1.07
CA TYR A 90 2.05 -9.98 -1.91
C TYR A 90 1.05 -10.92 -1.22
N SER A 91 1.29 -11.26 0.04
CA SER A 91 0.40 -12.13 0.81
C SER A 91 -0.99 -11.53 0.99
N LEU A 92 -1.06 -10.22 1.25
CA LEU A 92 -2.32 -9.48 1.39
C LEU A 92 -3.07 -9.36 0.05
N ASP A 93 -2.36 -9.11 -1.05
CA ASP A 93 -2.94 -9.01 -2.39
C ASP A 93 -3.50 -10.36 -2.86
N VAL A 94 -2.77 -11.45 -2.66
CA VAL A 94 -3.25 -12.82 -2.95
C VAL A 94 -4.50 -13.13 -2.14
N GLY A 95 -4.51 -12.76 -0.85
CA GLY A 95 -5.68 -12.93 0.01
C GLY A 95 -6.91 -12.19 -0.50
N LYS A 96 -6.74 -10.91 -0.90
CA LYS A 96 -7.82 -10.09 -1.47
C LYS A 96 -8.36 -10.68 -2.77
N ILE A 97 -7.48 -11.02 -3.72
CA ILE A 97 -7.85 -11.57 -5.02
C ILE A 97 -8.65 -12.87 -4.84
N LYS A 98 -8.19 -13.78 -3.99
CA LYS A 98 -8.88 -15.05 -3.75
C LYS A 98 -10.23 -14.88 -3.10
N GLN A 99 -10.34 -13.95 -2.16
CA GLN A 99 -11.62 -13.61 -1.54
C GLN A 99 -12.63 -13.04 -2.56
N GLN A 100 -12.15 -12.23 -3.51
CA GLN A 100 -12.97 -11.68 -4.59
C GLN A 100 -13.45 -12.75 -5.58
N VAL A 101 -12.63 -13.78 -5.82
CA VAL A 101 -12.95 -14.89 -6.74
C VAL A 101 -13.64 -16.06 -6.03
N ASN A 102 -13.98 -15.94 -4.74
CA ASN A 102 -14.57 -17.02 -3.92
C ASN A 102 -13.78 -18.33 -3.95
N GLN A 103 -12.45 -18.25 -4.07
CA GLN A 103 -11.57 -19.43 -4.03
C GLN A 103 -10.96 -19.64 -2.64
N PRO A 104 -10.81 -20.90 -2.18
CA PRO A 104 -10.18 -21.19 -0.90
C PRO A 104 -8.70 -20.78 -0.94
N LEU A 105 -8.25 -20.11 0.11
CA LEU A 105 -6.85 -19.69 0.29
C LEU A 105 -6.02 -20.95 0.62
N LYS A 106 -5.09 -21.31 -0.28
CA LYS A 106 -4.12 -22.37 -0.02
C LYS A 106 -2.78 -21.74 0.35
N LEU A 107 -2.14 -22.21 1.40
CA LEU A 107 -0.83 -21.71 1.87
C LEU A 107 0.23 -21.73 0.76
N LYS A 108 0.17 -22.69 -0.16
CA LYS A 108 1.08 -22.76 -1.31
C LYS A 108 0.97 -21.57 -2.27
N ASP A 109 -0.16 -20.86 -2.28
CA ASP A 109 -0.34 -19.71 -3.17
C ASP A 109 0.34 -18.44 -2.64
N LEU A 110 0.55 -18.37 -1.32
CA LEU A 110 1.25 -17.27 -0.65
C LEU A 110 2.76 -17.25 -0.94
N TYR A 111 3.32 -18.38 -1.37
CA TYR A 111 4.75 -18.53 -1.63
C TYR A 111 5.07 -18.77 -3.12
N LYS A 112 4.15 -18.42 -4.02
CA LYS A 112 4.41 -18.49 -5.46
C LYS A 112 5.48 -17.48 -5.86
N THR A 113 6.70 -17.95 -6.03
CA THR A 113 7.89 -17.13 -6.35
C THR A 113 7.73 -16.19 -7.54
N LYS A 114 7.00 -16.59 -8.58
CA LYS A 114 6.75 -15.75 -9.76
C LYS A 114 5.92 -14.49 -9.44
N GLY A 115 4.88 -14.62 -8.62
CA GLY A 115 4.08 -13.47 -8.21
C GLY A 115 4.83 -12.54 -7.26
N LEU A 116 5.58 -13.12 -6.32
CA LEU A 116 6.41 -12.35 -5.39
C LEU A 116 7.47 -11.54 -6.14
N LEU A 117 8.16 -12.14 -7.11
CA LEU A 117 9.17 -11.44 -7.90
C LEU A 117 8.57 -10.24 -8.66
N THR A 118 7.40 -10.42 -9.27
CA THR A 118 6.69 -9.33 -9.94
C THR A 118 6.33 -8.19 -8.98
N THR A 119 5.89 -8.52 -7.76
CA THR A 119 5.59 -7.54 -6.71
C THR A 119 6.86 -6.79 -6.30
N VAL A 120 7.97 -7.49 -6.08
CA VAL A 120 9.27 -6.87 -5.75
C VAL A 120 9.72 -5.91 -6.86
N CYS A 121 9.68 -6.34 -8.13
CA CYS A 121 10.07 -5.50 -9.26
C CYS A 121 9.21 -4.25 -9.43
N ARG A 122 7.95 -4.28 -8.97
CA ARG A 122 7.04 -3.14 -8.97
C ARG A 122 7.28 -2.23 -7.76
N ASP A 123 7.37 -2.83 -6.57
CA ASP A 123 7.31 -2.07 -5.31
C ASP A 123 8.66 -1.43 -4.97
N VAL A 124 9.78 -2.08 -5.25
CA VAL A 124 11.11 -1.53 -4.95
C VAL A 124 11.34 -0.18 -5.66
N PRO A 125 11.22 -0.06 -6.99
CA PRO A 125 11.37 1.23 -7.66
C PRO A 125 10.25 2.21 -7.26
N GLY A 126 9.01 1.74 -7.14
CA GLY A 126 7.88 2.57 -6.74
C GLY A 126 8.10 3.26 -5.39
N MET A 127 8.51 2.50 -4.37
CA MET A 127 8.79 3.04 -3.04
C MET A 127 10.05 3.92 -3.02
N SER A 128 11.06 3.57 -3.81
CA SER A 128 12.26 4.40 -3.95
C SER A 128 11.91 5.81 -4.46
N PHE A 129 11.15 5.90 -5.54
CA PHE A 129 10.70 7.20 -6.07
C PHE A 129 9.72 7.91 -5.15
N PHE A 130 8.78 7.20 -4.53
CA PHE A 130 7.81 7.78 -3.61
C PHE A 130 8.49 8.49 -2.44
N PHE A 131 9.37 7.81 -1.72
CA PHE A 131 10.09 8.40 -0.60
C PHE A 131 11.09 9.47 -1.02
N GLY A 132 11.75 9.28 -2.17
CA GLY A 132 12.65 10.29 -2.74
C GLY A 132 11.94 11.59 -3.04
N THR A 133 10.82 11.53 -3.75
CA THR A 133 10.00 12.71 -4.09
C THR A 133 9.41 13.36 -2.83
N TYR A 134 8.87 12.55 -1.92
CA TYR A 134 8.31 13.05 -0.67
C TYR A 134 9.34 13.84 0.16
N HIS A 135 10.55 13.32 0.28
CA HIS A 135 11.64 13.97 1.02
C HIS A 135 12.06 15.29 0.36
N SER A 136 12.21 15.29 -0.96
CA SER A 136 12.57 16.51 -1.71
C SER A 136 11.52 17.61 -1.54
N MET A 137 10.23 17.27 -1.66
CA MET A 137 9.13 18.22 -1.45
C MET A 137 9.08 18.73 -0.01
N HIS A 138 9.34 17.88 0.97
CA HIS A 138 9.35 18.27 2.37
C HIS A 138 10.50 19.22 2.70
N GLU A 139 11.68 19.03 2.13
CA GLU A 139 12.82 19.92 2.30
C GLU A 139 12.57 21.29 1.65
N GLU A 140 12.01 21.35 0.45
CA GLU A 140 11.64 22.59 -0.21
C GLU A 140 10.64 23.40 0.61
N PHE A 141 9.57 22.76 1.08
CA PHE A 141 8.54 23.41 1.90
C PHE A 141 9.09 23.99 3.21
N HIS A 142 10.03 23.30 3.85
CA HIS A 142 10.69 23.81 5.05
C HIS A 142 11.72 24.91 4.77
N ARG A 143 12.26 24.99 3.56
CA ARG A 143 13.17 26.06 3.15
C ARG A 143 12.42 27.36 2.93
N ASP A 144 11.24 27.31 2.31
CA ASP A 144 10.42 28.49 2.01
C ASP A 144 9.68 29.04 3.24
N SER A 145 9.64 28.29 4.33
CA SER A 145 9.00 28.68 5.61
C SER A 145 9.97 29.39 6.58
N LYS A 146 11.24 29.57 6.21
CA LYS A 146 12.25 30.32 6.98
C LYS A 146 12.59 31.65 6.33
#